data_011714c5bff2883bb31a381fe6261420
#
_entry.id   011714c5bff2883bb31a381fe6261420
#
_cell.length_a   1.000
_cell.length_b   1.000
_cell.length_c   1.000
_cell.angle_alpha   90.00
_cell.angle_beta   90.00
_cell.angle_gamma   90.00
#
_symmetry.space_group_name_H-M   'P 1'
#
loop_
_entity.id
_entity.type
_entity.pdbx_description
1 polymer ?
#
loop_
_entity_poly.entity_id
_entity_poly.type
_entity_poly.pdbx_seq_one_letter_code
_entity_poly.pdbx_strand_id
1 'polypeptide(L)'
;DGASLVEKDLPRKKFIINSLLASGLSIIAGSPKVGKSWLVLDWCVRIAKGKDVWNLHTDSGTTLYLSLEDDESRLQDRLTAITDEVPSDVHFVTDCSKLDERLEEQIQTFVDEHMDTVLIIIDTFQLIRSAKNDSSYSNDYLEVQKLKKLADELKIAILLVHHLRKQGDSDPINEISGTNGIAGCADALFVLKKSNRTQGNATLFCTGRDIEDREIELAFSKEDCTWKMTADSAENPNMLLPDEMNLLIEMMKAEKYFNGSNAEFLERYNAYSGKNLSARILKRMMNKWKYDLNDNHVYFKSYKENNIRKVEIKYDFEIDNSDSEYVRYDKYDENIAV
;
A
#
# COMPACT_ATOMS: atom_id res chain seq x y z
N ASP A 1 -26.87 13.46 17.90
CA ASP A 1 -27.41 12.69 16.77
C ASP A 1 -26.63 12.95 15.48
N GLY A 2 -26.95 12.24 14.40
CA GLY A 2 -26.22 12.33 13.12
C GLY A 2 -26.32 13.71 12.47
N ALA A 3 -27.47 14.39 12.57
CA ALA A 3 -27.63 15.71 12.00
C ALA A 3 -26.72 16.74 12.68
N SER A 4 -26.67 16.72 14.01
CA SER A 4 -25.78 17.60 14.80
C SER A 4 -24.28 17.29 14.53
N LEU A 5 -23.93 16.04 14.18
CA LEU A 5 -22.56 15.69 13.86
C LEU A 5 -22.10 16.26 12.51
N VAL A 6 -22.98 16.25 11.51
CA VAL A 6 -22.69 16.78 10.17
C VAL A 6 -22.49 18.30 10.18
N GLU A 7 -23.19 19.00 11.10
CA GLU A 7 -23.08 20.47 11.26
C GLU A 7 -21.82 20.91 12.02
N LYS A 8 -21.08 19.99 12.65
CA LYS A 8 -19.86 20.33 13.37
C LYS A 8 -18.70 20.58 12.40
N ASP A 9 -18.03 21.71 12.58
CA ASP A 9 -16.74 21.96 11.95
C ASP A 9 -15.67 21.17 12.69
N LEU A 10 -15.39 19.95 12.21
CA LEU A 10 -14.38 19.08 12.78
C LEU A 10 -13.11 19.16 11.95
N PRO A 11 -11.91 19.19 12.60
CA PRO A 11 -10.64 19.20 11.88
C PRO A 11 -10.51 17.94 11.02
N ARG A 12 -10.09 18.14 9.78
CA ARG A 12 -9.76 17.01 8.88
C ARG A 12 -8.50 16.30 9.37
N LYS A 13 -8.39 15.01 9.02
CA LYS A 13 -7.19 14.23 9.28
C LYS A 13 -5.97 14.91 8.61
N LYS A 14 -4.90 15.11 9.37
CA LYS A 14 -3.67 15.73 8.87
C LYS A 14 -2.81 14.66 8.19
N PHE A 15 -2.33 14.93 6.98
CA PHE A 15 -1.37 14.08 6.29
C PHE A 15 0.05 14.59 6.50
N ILE A 16 0.96 13.71 6.89
CA ILE A 16 2.39 13.98 7.03
C ILE A 16 3.09 13.75 5.69
N ILE A 17 2.70 12.71 4.96
CA ILE A 17 3.00 12.50 3.54
C ILE A 17 1.66 12.44 2.84
N ASN A 18 1.39 13.40 1.96
CA ASN A 18 0.08 13.54 1.33
C ASN A 18 -0.39 12.24 0.67
N SER A 19 -1.64 11.87 0.90
CA SER A 19 -2.28 10.64 0.41
C SER A 19 -1.60 9.32 0.80
N LEU A 20 -0.53 9.34 1.63
CA LEU A 20 0.23 8.14 2.01
C LEU A 20 0.29 7.93 3.53
N LEU A 21 0.76 8.91 4.30
CA LEU A 21 0.91 8.78 5.75
C LEU A 21 0.14 9.88 6.45
N ALA A 22 -0.95 9.52 7.12
CA ALA A 22 -1.75 10.43 7.94
C ALA A 22 -1.30 10.39 9.42
N SER A 23 -1.70 11.41 10.19
CA SER A 23 -1.61 11.36 11.66
C SER A 23 -2.38 10.17 12.21
N GLY A 24 -1.95 9.61 13.34
CA GLY A 24 -2.48 8.36 13.92
C GLY A 24 -1.44 7.24 13.87
N LEU A 25 -1.86 6.00 14.02
CA LEU A 25 -0.98 4.86 14.09
C LEU A 25 -0.90 4.13 12.74
N SER A 26 0.30 3.97 12.24
CA SER A 26 0.58 3.20 11.01
C SER A 26 1.61 2.10 11.27
N ILE A 27 1.57 1.04 10.47
CA ILE A 27 2.52 -0.07 10.56
C ILE A 27 3.15 -0.29 9.19
N ILE A 28 4.50 -0.37 9.16
CA ILE A 28 5.24 -0.83 8.00
C ILE A 28 5.89 -2.18 8.27
N ALA A 29 5.50 -3.20 7.54
CA ALA A 29 6.00 -4.55 7.68
C ALA A 29 6.80 -5.01 6.44
N GLY A 30 7.65 -6.00 6.62
CA GLY A 30 8.42 -6.59 5.53
C GLY A 30 9.41 -7.62 6.06
N SER A 31 9.90 -8.49 5.19
CA SER A 31 10.89 -9.50 5.53
C SER A 31 12.17 -8.86 6.10
N PRO A 32 12.94 -9.58 6.93
CA PRO A 32 14.25 -9.10 7.38
C PRO A 32 15.14 -8.72 6.19
N LYS A 33 15.87 -7.60 6.31
CA LYS A 33 16.80 -7.08 5.30
C LYS A 33 16.15 -6.67 3.95
N VAL A 34 14.83 -6.47 3.91
CA VAL A 34 14.15 -5.98 2.70
C VAL A 34 14.44 -4.50 2.43
N GLY A 35 14.82 -3.73 3.45
CA GLY A 35 15.16 -2.31 3.33
C GLY A 35 14.15 -1.36 3.98
N LYS A 36 13.32 -1.85 4.94
CA LYS A 36 12.36 -1.02 5.69
C LYS A 36 13.04 0.17 6.38
N SER A 37 14.09 -0.10 7.17
CA SER A 37 14.80 0.94 7.93
C SER A 37 15.39 2.03 7.02
N TRP A 38 15.88 1.69 5.82
CA TRP A 38 16.30 2.67 4.82
C TRP A 38 15.12 3.54 4.34
N LEU A 39 13.97 2.92 4.09
CA LEU A 39 12.77 3.63 3.62
C LEU A 39 12.26 4.62 4.66
N VAL A 40 12.07 4.16 5.90
CA VAL A 40 11.50 5.01 6.95
C VAL A 40 12.50 6.08 7.44
N LEU A 41 13.80 5.80 7.38
CA LEU A 41 14.84 6.79 7.71
C LEU A 41 14.89 7.91 6.65
N ASP A 42 14.79 7.59 5.36
CA ASP A 42 14.66 8.58 4.29
C ASP A 42 13.41 9.44 4.46
N TRP A 43 12.26 8.85 4.81
CA TRP A 43 11.04 9.60 5.12
C TRP A 43 11.26 10.57 6.29
N CYS A 44 11.87 10.09 7.38
CA CYS A 44 12.18 10.89 8.56
C CYS A 44 12.98 12.16 8.20
N VAL A 45 14.06 11.98 7.45
CA VAL A 45 14.95 13.07 7.01
C VAL A 45 14.24 14.02 6.04
N ARG A 46 13.47 13.50 5.08
CA ARG A 46 12.75 14.33 4.10
C ARG A 46 11.68 15.18 4.75
N ILE A 47 10.89 14.61 5.66
CA ILE A 47 9.83 15.31 6.39
C ILE A 47 10.43 16.45 7.21
N ALA A 48 11.51 16.21 7.96
CA ALA A 48 12.17 17.26 8.72
C ALA A 48 12.76 18.36 7.84
N LYS A 49 13.18 18.04 6.61
CA LYS A 49 13.65 19.03 5.62
C LYS A 49 12.52 19.74 4.86
N GLY A 50 11.27 19.38 5.06
CA GLY A 50 10.16 19.85 4.23
C GLY A 50 10.30 19.48 2.74
N LYS A 51 10.93 18.32 2.46
CA LYS A 51 11.12 17.82 1.09
C LYS A 51 10.12 16.71 0.81
N ASP A 52 9.59 16.70 -0.39
CA ASP A 52 8.66 15.69 -0.85
C ASP A 52 9.27 14.28 -0.71
N VAL A 53 8.44 13.33 -0.29
CA VAL A 53 8.73 11.91 -0.39
C VAL A 53 8.27 11.47 -1.78
N TRP A 54 9.23 11.13 -2.63
CA TRP A 54 9.02 10.93 -4.06
C TRP A 54 8.41 12.19 -4.71
N ASN A 55 7.18 12.12 -5.22
CA ASN A 55 6.38 13.25 -5.74
C ASN A 55 5.25 13.65 -4.78
N LEU A 56 5.20 13.08 -3.57
CA LEU A 56 4.15 13.35 -2.58
C LEU A 56 4.61 14.44 -1.62
N HIS A 57 3.83 15.51 -1.53
CA HIS A 57 4.11 16.63 -0.63
C HIS A 57 4.13 16.20 0.84
N THR A 58 5.07 16.75 1.62
CA THR A 58 5.18 16.49 3.06
C THR A 58 4.80 17.71 3.89
N ASP A 59 4.17 17.47 5.03
CA ASP A 59 4.01 18.46 6.08
C ASP A 59 5.23 18.41 7.00
N SER A 60 6.04 19.46 6.96
CA SER A 60 7.33 19.51 7.67
C SER A 60 7.18 19.70 9.18
N GLY A 61 8.10 19.16 9.94
CA GLY A 61 8.19 19.32 11.38
C GLY A 61 9.22 18.38 11.98
N THR A 62 9.36 18.46 13.31
CA THR A 62 10.29 17.61 14.07
C THR A 62 9.90 16.14 13.94
N THR A 63 10.92 15.29 13.74
CA THR A 63 10.78 13.85 13.65
C THR A 63 11.64 13.14 14.69
N LEU A 64 11.10 12.07 15.29
CA LEU A 64 11.81 11.22 16.24
C LEU A 64 11.93 9.80 15.69
N TYR A 65 13.14 9.26 15.65
CA TYR A 65 13.41 7.89 15.24
C TYR A 65 13.99 7.08 16.41
N LEU A 66 13.22 6.14 16.93
CA LEU A 66 13.69 5.16 17.91
C LEU A 66 14.33 4.00 17.14
N SER A 67 15.67 4.01 17.05
CA SER A 67 16.49 3.03 16.34
C SER A 67 16.96 1.97 17.33
N LEU A 68 16.13 0.97 17.60
CA LEU A 68 16.36 0.03 18.69
C LEU A 68 17.15 -1.23 18.26
N GLU A 69 17.27 -1.49 16.95
CA GLU A 69 18.09 -2.60 16.41
C GLU A 69 19.49 -2.18 16.00
N ASP A 70 19.71 -0.89 15.75
CA ASP A 70 20.99 -0.34 15.30
C ASP A 70 21.67 0.45 16.41
N ASP A 71 23.00 0.36 16.48
CA ASP A 71 23.83 1.25 17.29
C ASP A 71 24.04 2.61 16.61
N GLU A 72 24.58 3.59 17.37
CA GLU A 72 24.83 4.93 16.87
C GLU A 72 25.78 4.97 15.67
N SER A 73 26.79 4.09 15.62
CA SER A 73 27.73 4.02 14.50
C SER A 73 27.03 3.63 13.20
N ARG A 74 26.18 2.60 13.24
CA ARG A 74 25.42 2.16 12.06
C ARG A 74 24.39 3.19 11.63
N LEU A 75 23.77 3.87 12.59
CA LEU A 75 22.84 4.95 12.31
C LEU A 75 23.54 6.13 11.62
N GLN A 76 24.75 6.50 12.09
CA GLN A 76 25.59 7.52 11.48
C GLN A 76 25.95 7.14 10.03
N ASP A 77 26.40 5.90 9.80
CA ASP A 77 26.72 5.40 8.46
C ASP A 77 25.51 5.48 7.50
N ARG A 78 24.32 5.16 8.01
CA ARG A 78 23.09 5.27 7.21
C ARG A 78 22.70 6.71 6.90
N LEU A 79 22.82 7.61 7.87
CA LEU A 79 22.51 9.03 7.67
C LEU A 79 23.44 9.66 6.64
N THR A 80 24.75 9.40 6.74
CA THR A 80 25.74 9.92 5.79
C THR A 80 25.55 9.34 4.37
N ALA A 81 24.99 8.12 4.25
CA ALA A 81 24.66 7.55 2.97
C ALA A 81 23.41 8.19 2.32
N ILE A 82 22.43 8.64 3.12
CA ILE A 82 21.18 9.24 2.64
C ILE A 82 21.34 10.73 2.32
N THR A 83 22.13 11.45 3.10
CA THR A 83 22.22 12.91 3.00
C THR A 83 23.55 13.46 3.48
N ASP A 84 24.05 14.48 2.79
CA ASP A 84 25.24 15.25 3.21
C ASP A 84 24.94 16.21 4.38
N GLU A 85 23.66 16.55 4.57
CA GLU A 85 23.23 17.51 5.59
C GLU A 85 22.03 16.95 6.36
N VAL A 86 22.24 16.58 7.62
CA VAL A 86 21.17 16.14 8.53
C VAL A 86 20.57 17.37 9.22
N PRO A 87 19.25 17.60 9.14
CA PRO A 87 18.61 18.73 9.82
C PRO A 87 18.58 18.53 11.33
N SER A 88 18.57 19.64 12.08
CA SER A 88 18.47 19.64 13.55
C SER A 88 17.19 19.03 14.09
N ASP A 89 16.15 19.04 13.26
CA ASP A 89 14.80 18.62 13.61
C ASP A 89 14.56 17.10 13.42
N VAL A 90 15.65 16.35 13.17
CA VAL A 90 15.65 14.88 13.21
C VAL A 90 16.34 14.41 14.48
N HIS A 91 15.59 13.77 15.35
CA HIS A 91 16.10 13.25 16.62
C HIS A 91 16.17 11.72 16.60
N PHE A 92 17.18 11.18 17.28
CA PHE A 92 17.43 9.74 17.34
C PHE A 92 17.57 9.28 18.77
N VAL A 93 16.99 8.10 19.06
CA VAL A 93 17.12 7.42 20.35
C VAL A 93 17.42 5.95 20.06
N THR A 94 18.48 5.40 20.67
CA THR A 94 18.91 4.01 20.50
C THR A 94 18.49 3.11 21.66
N ASP A 95 17.94 3.68 22.73
CA ASP A 95 17.40 2.96 23.89
C ASP A 95 16.15 3.67 24.43
N CYS A 96 15.13 2.89 24.81
CA CYS A 96 13.90 3.43 25.40
C CYS A 96 13.25 2.42 26.35
N SER A 97 12.34 2.91 27.19
CA SER A 97 11.49 2.07 28.03
C SER A 97 10.50 1.25 27.19
N LYS A 98 9.94 0.20 27.78
CA LYS A 98 8.89 -0.61 27.16
C LYS A 98 7.50 0.01 27.39
N LEU A 99 6.50 -0.53 26.64
CA LEU A 99 5.11 -0.10 26.70
C LEU A 99 4.42 -0.31 28.06
N ASP A 100 4.87 -1.27 28.86
CA ASP A 100 4.39 -1.50 30.23
C ASP A 100 5.20 -0.77 31.30
N GLU A 101 6.13 0.07 30.89
CA GLU A 101 6.98 0.88 31.75
C GLU A 101 6.67 2.38 31.55
N ARG A 102 7.52 3.10 30.82
CA ARG A 102 7.45 4.55 30.70
C ARG A 102 7.55 5.08 29.26
N LEU A 103 7.41 4.25 28.23
CA LEU A 103 7.56 4.68 26.85
C LEU A 103 6.57 5.77 26.47
N GLU A 104 5.31 5.65 26.89
CA GLU A 104 4.26 6.64 26.61
C GLU A 104 4.63 8.02 27.21
N GLU A 105 5.14 8.03 28.45
CA GLU A 105 5.62 9.25 29.12
C GLU A 105 6.84 9.87 28.41
N GLN A 106 7.78 9.02 27.95
CA GLN A 106 8.95 9.48 27.21
C GLN A 106 8.55 10.15 25.89
N ILE A 107 7.62 9.55 25.14
CA ILE A 107 7.07 10.13 23.91
C ILE A 107 6.35 11.46 24.21
N GLN A 108 5.52 11.49 25.24
CA GLN A 108 4.81 12.72 25.63
C GLN A 108 5.79 13.84 25.96
N THR A 109 6.82 13.55 26.79
CA THR A 109 7.85 14.53 27.17
C THR A 109 8.57 15.05 25.93
N PHE A 110 8.95 14.18 25.00
CA PHE A 110 9.60 14.61 23.76
C PHE A 110 8.71 15.57 22.94
N VAL A 111 7.42 15.24 22.80
CA VAL A 111 6.49 16.10 22.04
C VAL A 111 6.23 17.42 22.76
N ASP A 112 6.21 17.45 24.10
CA ASP A 112 6.06 18.68 24.89
C ASP A 112 7.29 19.60 24.74
N GLU A 113 8.49 19.02 24.57
CA GLU A 113 9.73 19.75 24.30
C GLU A 113 9.86 20.19 22.83
N HIS A 114 9.21 19.48 21.91
CA HIS A 114 9.23 19.72 20.46
C HIS A 114 7.79 19.80 19.92
N MET A 115 7.15 20.95 20.14
CA MET A 115 5.72 21.18 19.84
C MET A 115 5.33 21.03 18.34
N ASP A 116 6.32 21.08 17.46
CA ASP A 116 6.17 20.90 16.02
C ASP A 116 6.42 19.45 15.56
N THR A 117 6.46 18.49 16.50
CA THR A 117 6.62 17.06 16.18
C THR A 117 5.47 16.58 15.29
N VAL A 118 5.80 15.95 14.17
CA VAL A 118 4.84 15.41 13.20
C VAL A 118 4.91 13.90 13.04
N LEU A 119 6.10 13.29 13.28
CA LEU A 119 6.33 11.87 13.06
C LEU A 119 7.22 11.25 14.14
N ILE A 120 6.79 10.10 14.65
CA ILE A 120 7.62 9.22 15.49
C ILE A 120 7.71 7.85 14.82
N ILE A 121 8.94 7.37 14.60
CA ILE A 121 9.21 6.04 14.04
C ILE A 121 9.76 5.14 15.14
N ILE A 122 9.23 3.93 15.25
CA ILE A 122 9.71 2.91 16.20
C ILE A 122 10.22 1.71 15.42
N ASP A 123 11.53 1.55 15.32
CA ASP A 123 12.22 0.48 14.61
C ASP A 123 13.06 -0.38 15.59
N THR A 124 12.50 -1.45 16.13
CA THR A 124 11.30 -2.16 15.70
C THR A 124 10.30 -2.31 16.85
N PHE A 125 9.01 -2.43 16.51
CA PHE A 125 7.91 -2.63 17.47
C PHE A 125 8.16 -3.79 18.44
N GLN A 126 8.80 -4.87 17.99
CA GLN A 126 9.07 -6.05 18.82
C GLN A 126 9.89 -5.73 20.07
N LEU A 127 10.78 -4.73 20.04
CA LEU A 127 11.68 -4.41 21.14
C LEU A 127 11.03 -3.58 22.26
N ILE A 128 9.95 -2.84 21.95
CA ILE A 128 9.21 -2.06 22.95
C ILE A 128 8.07 -2.85 23.60
N ARG A 129 7.79 -4.06 23.15
CA ARG A 129 6.71 -4.89 23.68
C ARG A 129 6.99 -5.29 25.14
N SER A 130 5.92 -5.42 25.91
CA SER A 130 6.01 -5.89 27.30
C SER A 130 6.60 -7.30 27.39
N ALA A 131 7.30 -7.56 28.49
CA ALA A 131 7.97 -8.85 28.74
C ALA A 131 7.00 -10.02 29.01
N LYS A 132 5.69 -9.78 29.08
CA LYS A 132 4.68 -10.81 29.31
C LYS A 132 4.58 -11.72 28.09
N ASN A 133 5.03 -12.95 28.24
CA ASN A 133 5.12 -13.99 27.19
C ASN A 133 3.78 -14.49 26.63
N ASP A 134 2.69 -13.76 26.78
CA ASP A 134 1.38 -14.21 26.31
C ASP A 134 1.02 -13.46 25.02
N SER A 135 1.35 -14.08 23.87
CA SER A 135 0.99 -13.60 22.53
C SER A 135 -0.48 -13.87 22.23
N SER A 136 -1.38 -13.47 23.13
CA SER A 136 -2.80 -13.53 22.89
C SER A 136 -3.26 -12.33 22.05
N TYR A 137 -4.30 -12.53 21.25
CA TYR A 137 -4.96 -11.46 20.48
C TYR A 137 -5.24 -10.21 21.33
N SER A 138 -5.71 -10.43 22.57
CA SER A 138 -6.05 -9.35 23.50
C SER A 138 -4.85 -8.51 23.90
N ASN A 139 -3.69 -9.13 24.15
CA ASN A 139 -2.48 -8.42 24.55
C ASN A 139 -1.88 -7.65 23.36
N ASP A 140 -1.79 -8.28 22.20
CA ASP A 140 -1.34 -7.61 20.95
C ASP A 140 -2.18 -6.36 20.66
N TYR A 141 -3.50 -6.50 20.77
CA TYR A 141 -4.44 -5.39 20.54
C TYR A 141 -4.25 -4.26 21.55
N LEU A 142 -4.14 -4.59 22.85
CA LEU A 142 -4.00 -3.59 23.92
C LEU A 142 -2.70 -2.80 23.82
N GLU A 143 -1.58 -3.45 23.48
CA GLU A 143 -0.28 -2.80 23.29
C GLU A 143 -0.33 -1.78 22.14
N VAL A 144 -0.87 -2.18 21.00
CA VAL A 144 -0.99 -1.31 19.83
C VAL A 144 -2.01 -0.19 20.07
N GLN A 145 -3.11 -0.49 20.79
CA GLN A 145 -4.14 0.50 21.13
C GLN A 145 -3.61 1.66 22.00
N LYS A 146 -2.64 1.41 22.89
CA LYS A 146 -2.00 2.47 23.68
C LYS A 146 -1.28 3.46 22.79
N LEU A 147 -0.47 2.98 21.84
CA LEU A 147 0.23 3.83 20.88
C LEU A 147 -0.74 4.55 19.94
N LYS A 148 -1.81 3.87 19.53
CA LYS A 148 -2.88 4.50 18.75
C LYS A 148 -3.52 5.68 19.48
N LYS A 149 -3.89 5.47 20.74
CA LYS A 149 -4.48 6.52 21.59
C LYS A 149 -3.52 7.70 21.74
N LEU A 150 -2.26 7.42 22.01
CA LEU A 150 -1.22 8.46 22.13
C LEU A 150 -1.06 9.26 20.84
N ALA A 151 -1.00 8.58 19.68
CA ALA A 151 -0.92 9.25 18.38
C ALA A 151 -2.12 10.16 18.09
N ASP A 152 -3.32 9.70 18.45
CA ASP A 152 -4.57 10.47 18.27
C ASP A 152 -4.64 11.68 19.22
N GLU A 153 -4.23 11.52 20.48
CA GLU A 153 -4.20 12.60 21.48
C GLU A 153 -3.18 13.69 21.09
N LEU A 154 -1.99 13.29 20.66
CA LEU A 154 -0.92 14.20 20.23
C LEU A 154 -1.10 14.73 18.80
N LYS A 155 -2.01 14.14 18.01
CA LYS A 155 -2.26 14.47 16.59
C LYS A 155 -1.02 14.35 15.68
N ILE A 156 -0.16 13.39 15.99
CA ILE A 156 1.07 13.06 15.24
C ILE A 156 0.91 11.72 14.53
N ALA A 157 1.81 11.41 13.60
CA ALA A 157 1.95 10.06 13.07
C ALA A 157 2.92 9.24 13.95
N ILE A 158 2.50 8.03 14.36
CA ILE A 158 3.40 7.02 14.91
C ILE A 158 3.48 5.87 13.91
N LEU A 159 4.68 5.59 13.40
CA LEU A 159 4.95 4.55 12.41
C LEU A 159 5.76 3.41 13.06
N LEU A 160 5.14 2.24 13.19
CA LEU A 160 5.77 1.04 13.72
C LEU A 160 6.41 0.23 12.61
N VAL A 161 7.71 -0.04 12.73
CA VAL A 161 8.39 -1.00 11.86
C VAL A 161 8.21 -2.40 12.42
N HIS A 162 7.73 -3.34 11.59
CA HIS A 162 7.40 -4.69 12.02
C HIS A 162 7.85 -5.75 11.02
N HIS A 163 7.74 -7.03 11.40
CA HIS A 163 8.13 -8.16 10.56
C HIS A 163 6.91 -8.85 9.96
N LEU A 164 7.14 -9.58 8.86
CA LEU A 164 6.16 -10.50 8.29
C LEU A 164 6.27 -11.88 8.97
N ARG A 165 5.13 -12.59 9.06
CA ARG A 165 5.12 -14.01 9.41
C ARG A 165 5.81 -14.84 8.32
N LYS A 166 6.29 -16.04 8.68
CA LYS A 166 6.98 -16.92 7.71
C LYS A 166 6.03 -17.54 6.68
N GLN A 167 4.75 -17.65 7.01
CA GLN A 167 3.73 -18.22 6.13
C GLN A 167 3.27 -17.14 5.16
N GLY A 168 3.38 -17.40 3.86
CA GLY A 168 2.87 -16.52 2.82
C GLY A 168 1.34 -16.52 2.74
N ASP A 169 0.79 -15.45 2.22
CA ASP A 169 -0.63 -15.28 1.93
C ASP A 169 -0.81 -14.69 0.53
N SER A 170 -1.98 -14.85 -0.07
CA SER A 170 -2.33 -14.23 -1.35
C SER A 170 -2.43 -12.70 -1.25
N ASP A 171 -2.81 -12.20 -0.07
CA ASP A 171 -2.83 -10.79 0.27
C ASP A 171 -1.61 -10.48 1.16
N PRO A 172 -0.68 -9.63 0.69
CA PRO A 172 0.51 -9.24 1.47
C PRO A 172 0.19 -8.64 2.85
N ILE A 173 -0.92 -7.95 3.00
CA ILE A 173 -1.34 -7.33 4.27
C ILE A 173 -1.58 -8.40 5.35
N ASN A 174 -2.13 -9.54 4.97
CA ASN A 174 -2.35 -10.66 5.88
C ASN A 174 -1.05 -11.32 6.38
N GLU A 175 0.10 -11.01 5.80
CA GLU A 175 1.40 -11.55 6.24
C GLU A 175 2.01 -10.78 7.41
N ILE A 176 1.43 -9.67 7.85
CA ILE A 176 1.93 -8.92 9.02
C ILE A 176 1.97 -9.86 10.23
N SER A 177 3.14 -9.90 10.90
CA SER A 177 3.37 -10.80 12.03
C SER A 177 2.50 -10.42 13.24
N GLY A 178 2.17 -11.41 14.06
CA GLY A 178 1.28 -11.25 15.22
C GLY A 178 -0.15 -11.64 14.91
N THR A 179 -1.04 -11.27 15.80
CA THR A 179 -2.48 -11.51 15.62
C THR A 179 -3.13 -10.44 14.74
N ASN A 180 -4.33 -10.72 14.22
CA ASN A 180 -5.14 -9.73 13.51
C ASN A 180 -5.43 -8.48 14.38
N GLY A 181 -5.19 -8.54 15.70
CA GLY A 181 -5.31 -7.42 16.61
C GLY A 181 -4.31 -6.30 16.33
N ILE A 182 -3.09 -6.63 15.92
CA ILE A 182 -2.06 -5.63 15.57
C ILE A 182 -2.50 -4.85 14.34
N ALA A 183 -2.77 -5.55 13.23
CA ALA A 183 -3.18 -4.93 11.98
C ALA A 183 -4.52 -4.19 12.09
N GLY A 184 -5.51 -4.77 12.81
CA GLY A 184 -6.84 -4.18 12.97
C GLY A 184 -6.89 -2.89 13.80
N CYS A 185 -5.87 -2.61 14.62
CA CYS A 185 -5.79 -1.39 15.43
C CYS A 185 -5.21 -0.20 14.65
N ALA A 186 -4.36 -0.45 13.65
CA ALA A 186 -3.70 0.60 12.88
C ALA A 186 -4.66 1.35 11.93
N ASP A 187 -4.34 2.61 11.64
CA ASP A 187 -5.06 3.42 10.65
C ASP A 187 -4.59 3.13 9.23
N ALA A 188 -3.30 2.83 9.06
CA ALA A 188 -2.74 2.43 7.77
C ALA A 188 -1.71 1.30 7.93
N LEU A 189 -1.66 0.46 6.93
CA LEU A 189 -0.76 -0.69 6.83
C LEU A 189 0.05 -0.60 5.55
N PHE A 190 1.34 -0.80 5.69
CA PHE A 190 2.29 -0.83 4.59
C PHE A 190 3.04 -2.15 4.61
N VAL A 191 3.18 -2.81 3.46
CA VAL A 191 3.97 -4.04 3.35
C VAL A 191 5.00 -3.89 2.23
N LEU A 192 6.28 -3.87 2.60
CA LEU A 192 7.38 -3.80 1.66
C LEU A 192 7.84 -5.22 1.27
N LYS A 193 7.66 -5.59 0.01
CA LYS A 193 8.05 -6.90 -0.54
C LYS A 193 8.97 -6.76 -1.73
N LYS A 194 10.06 -7.54 -1.76
CA LYS A 194 10.89 -7.71 -2.95
C LYS A 194 10.40 -8.91 -3.76
N SER A 195 10.25 -8.72 -5.06
CA SER A 195 9.91 -9.82 -5.98
C SER A 195 11.03 -10.86 -6.02
N ASN A 196 12.28 -10.44 -5.91
CA ASN A 196 13.45 -11.30 -5.88
C ASN A 196 14.55 -10.70 -4.98
N ARG A 197 15.27 -11.54 -4.21
CA ARG A 197 16.33 -11.06 -3.30
C ARG A 197 17.52 -10.39 -4.01
N THR A 198 17.77 -10.73 -5.26
CA THR A 198 18.90 -10.22 -6.07
C THR A 198 18.57 -8.93 -6.81
N GLN A 199 17.28 -8.62 -7.01
CA GLN A 199 16.84 -7.41 -7.69
C GLN A 199 16.69 -6.26 -6.67
N GLY A 200 17.06 -5.05 -7.08
CA GLY A 200 16.92 -3.84 -6.29
C GLY A 200 15.48 -3.33 -6.18
N ASN A 201 14.50 -4.03 -6.79
CA ASN A 201 13.11 -3.58 -6.86
C ASN A 201 12.27 -4.20 -5.75
N ALA A 202 11.28 -3.45 -5.29
CA ALA A 202 10.28 -3.87 -4.32
C ALA A 202 8.93 -3.21 -4.64
N THR A 203 7.85 -3.81 -4.11
CA THR A 203 6.52 -3.22 -4.11
C THR A 203 6.15 -2.87 -2.68
N LEU A 204 5.65 -1.66 -2.47
CA LEU A 204 5.03 -1.21 -1.23
C LEU A 204 3.50 -1.29 -1.40
N PHE A 205 2.90 -2.27 -0.72
CA PHE A 205 1.45 -2.42 -0.63
C PHE A 205 0.93 -1.51 0.46
N CYS A 206 -0.07 -0.70 0.16
CA CYS A 206 -0.63 0.29 1.07
C CYS A 206 -2.14 0.08 1.20
N THR A 207 -2.66 0.09 2.43
CA THR A 207 -4.09 0.09 2.74
C THR A 207 -4.36 0.85 4.03
N GLY A 208 -5.53 1.46 4.19
CA GLY A 208 -5.86 2.17 5.42
C GLY A 208 -7.24 2.78 5.44
N ARG A 209 -7.58 3.40 6.58
CA ARG A 209 -8.90 4.06 6.78
C ARG A 209 -8.98 5.40 6.08
N ASP A 210 -7.85 6.10 5.97
CA ASP A 210 -7.74 7.46 5.46
C ASP A 210 -6.96 7.54 4.14
N ILE A 211 -6.44 6.40 3.65
CA ILE A 211 -5.70 6.27 2.39
C ILE A 211 -6.36 5.22 1.51
N GLU A 212 -6.24 5.40 0.20
CA GLU A 212 -6.71 4.42 -0.77
C GLU A 212 -5.78 3.20 -0.83
N ASP A 213 -6.37 2.04 -1.12
CA ASP A 213 -5.58 0.84 -1.41
C ASP A 213 -4.78 1.05 -2.68
N ARG A 214 -3.44 0.89 -2.58
CA ARG A 214 -2.55 1.05 -3.72
C ARG A 214 -1.26 0.26 -3.60
N GLU A 215 -0.62 0.06 -4.71
CA GLU A 215 0.69 -0.54 -4.84
C GLU A 215 1.67 0.47 -5.44
N ILE A 216 2.81 0.64 -4.79
CA ILE A 216 3.88 1.53 -5.23
C ILE A 216 5.09 0.69 -5.59
N GLU A 217 5.53 0.75 -6.83
CA GLU A 217 6.77 0.11 -7.26
C GLU A 217 7.96 0.98 -6.92
N LEU A 218 8.97 0.34 -6.33
CA LEU A 218 10.17 1.00 -5.80
C LEU A 218 11.43 0.36 -6.37
N ALA A 219 12.40 1.18 -6.73
CA ALA A 219 13.77 0.76 -7.06
C ALA A 219 14.74 1.30 -6.01
N PHE A 220 15.60 0.42 -5.45
CA PHE A 220 16.60 0.84 -4.47
C PHE A 220 17.82 1.42 -5.19
N SER A 221 18.09 2.70 -4.94
CA SER A 221 19.31 3.37 -5.40
C SER A 221 20.47 3.04 -4.43
N LYS A 222 21.51 2.41 -4.96
CA LYS A 222 22.72 2.09 -4.18
C LYS A 222 23.62 3.30 -3.98
N GLU A 223 23.44 4.35 -4.76
CA GLU A 223 24.25 5.57 -4.73
C GLU A 223 23.95 6.39 -3.49
N ASP A 224 22.66 6.58 -3.17
CA ASP A 224 22.18 7.37 -2.04
C ASP A 224 21.40 6.53 -1.01
N CYS A 225 21.42 5.21 -1.14
CA CYS A 225 20.77 4.24 -0.24
C CYS A 225 19.28 4.53 0.00
N THR A 226 18.57 5.11 -0.97
CA THR A 226 17.14 5.46 -0.89
C THR A 226 16.29 4.65 -1.85
N TRP A 227 15.00 4.57 -1.55
CA TRP A 227 14.01 4.00 -2.44
C TRP A 227 13.43 5.08 -3.36
N LYS A 228 13.47 4.83 -4.66
CA LYS A 228 12.87 5.71 -5.69
C LYS A 228 11.57 5.09 -6.18
N MET A 229 10.51 5.83 -6.20
CA MET A 229 9.25 5.41 -6.80
C MET A 229 9.39 5.34 -8.32
N THR A 230 8.99 4.22 -8.90
CA THR A 230 9.01 3.98 -10.35
C THR A 230 7.62 3.94 -10.95
N ALA A 231 6.61 3.51 -10.18
CA ALA A 231 5.21 3.54 -10.55
C ALA A 231 4.32 3.59 -9.30
N ASP A 232 3.10 4.11 -9.47
CA ASP A 232 2.07 4.19 -8.43
C ASP A 232 0.71 3.81 -9.05
N SER A 233 0.02 2.85 -8.48
CA SER A 233 -1.30 2.43 -8.97
C SER A 233 -2.39 3.49 -8.81
N ALA A 234 -2.19 4.47 -7.91
CA ALA A 234 -3.08 5.62 -7.81
C ALA A 234 -3.01 6.53 -9.06
N GLU A 235 -1.84 6.62 -9.70
CA GLU A 235 -1.65 7.38 -10.95
C GLU A 235 -1.90 6.50 -12.19
N ASN A 236 -1.59 5.20 -12.08
CA ASN A 236 -1.74 4.23 -13.18
C ASN A 236 -2.38 2.93 -12.67
N PRO A 237 -3.70 2.86 -12.52
CA PRO A 237 -4.40 1.66 -12.05
C PRO A 237 -4.12 0.41 -12.90
N ASN A 238 -3.77 0.59 -14.15
CA ASN A 238 -3.49 -0.53 -15.08
C ASN A 238 -2.24 -1.34 -14.70
N MET A 239 -1.36 -0.80 -13.84
CA MET A 239 -0.26 -1.59 -13.30
C MET A 239 -0.72 -2.78 -12.45
N LEU A 240 -1.93 -2.74 -11.91
CA LEU A 240 -2.53 -3.84 -11.14
C LEU A 240 -3.11 -4.94 -12.02
N LEU A 241 -3.31 -4.66 -13.30
CA LEU A 241 -3.81 -5.63 -14.26
C LEU A 241 -2.72 -6.64 -14.64
N PRO A 242 -3.06 -7.92 -14.82
CA PRO A 242 -2.13 -8.87 -15.42
C PRO A 242 -1.67 -8.41 -16.81
N ASP A 243 -0.43 -8.73 -17.18
CA ASP A 243 0.12 -8.41 -18.51
C ASP A 243 -0.83 -8.81 -19.65
N GLU A 244 -1.52 -9.94 -19.48
CA GLU A 244 -2.49 -10.43 -20.47
C GLU A 244 -3.67 -9.46 -20.66
N MET A 245 -4.12 -8.79 -19.61
CA MET A 245 -5.22 -7.83 -19.73
C MET A 245 -4.72 -6.51 -20.30
N ASN A 246 -3.53 -6.06 -19.95
CA ASN A 246 -2.90 -4.89 -20.57
C ASN A 246 -2.70 -5.09 -22.08
N LEU A 247 -2.19 -6.25 -22.49
CA LEU A 247 -2.04 -6.59 -23.91
C LEU A 247 -3.40 -6.68 -24.63
N LEU A 248 -4.45 -7.14 -23.95
CA LEU A 248 -5.82 -7.15 -24.48
C LEU A 248 -6.33 -5.71 -24.72
N ILE A 249 -6.11 -4.82 -23.77
CA ILE A 249 -6.46 -3.40 -23.89
C ILE A 249 -5.72 -2.77 -25.06
N GLU A 250 -4.41 -2.99 -25.18
CA GLU A 250 -3.60 -2.48 -26.31
C GLU A 250 -4.08 -3.00 -27.65
N MET A 251 -4.34 -4.32 -27.74
CA MET A 251 -4.89 -4.94 -28.96
C MET A 251 -6.22 -4.28 -29.35
N MET A 252 -7.13 -4.14 -28.40
CA MET A 252 -8.45 -3.56 -28.69
C MET A 252 -8.39 -2.06 -28.96
N LYS A 253 -7.43 -1.32 -28.39
CA LYS A 253 -7.15 0.06 -28.77
C LYS A 253 -6.76 0.18 -30.23
N ALA A 254 -6.03 -0.80 -30.77
CA ALA A 254 -5.61 -0.81 -32.18
C ALA A 254 -6.72 -1.30 -33.10
N GLU A 255 -7.38 -2.41 -32.79
CA GLU A 255 -8.37 -3.06 -33.63
C GLU A 255 -9.77 -2.42 -33.58
N LYS A 256 -10.11 -1.76 -32.49
CA LYS A 256 -11.37 -1.07 -32.19
C LYS A 256 -12.58 -2.01 -32.02
N TYR A 257 -12.68 -3.05 -32.79
CA TYR A 257 -13.86 -3.93 -32.80
C TYR A 257 -13.50 -5.36 -33.17
N PHE A 258 -14.09 -6.31 -32.46
CA PHE A 258 -14.08 -7.73 -32.80
C PHE A 258 -15.48 -8.32 -32.63
N ASN A 259 -15.88 -9.17 -33.56
CA ASN A 259 -17.09 -10.02 -33.45
C ASN A 259 -16.82 -11.37 -34.11
N GLY A 260 -16.87 -12.44 -33.32
CA GLY A 260 -16.56 -13.79 -33.80
C GLY A 260 -16.69 -14.83 -32.70
N SER A 261 -16.24 -16.04 -33.00
CA SER A 261 -16.20 -17.12 -32.00
C SER A 261 -15.11 -16.89 -30.96
N ASN A 262 -15.26 -17.51 -29.80
CA ASN A 262 -14.21 -17.48 -28.77
C ASN A 262 -12.86 -18.08 -29.25
N ALA A 263 -12.90 -19.01 -30.21
CA ALA A 263 -11.69 -19.61 -30.77
C ALA A 263 -10.94 -18.63 -31.69
N GLU A 264 -11.67 -17.95 -32.59
CA GLU A 264 -11.11 -16.92 -33.46
C GLU A 264 -10.52 -15.76 -32.65
N PHE A 265 -11.21 -15.34 -31.60
CA PHE A 265 -10.68 -14.29 -30.70
C PHE A 265 -9.40 -14.73 -30.00
N LEU A 266 -9.37 -15.96 -29.50
CA LEU A 266 -8.18 -16.51 -28.84
C LEU A 266 -6.97 -16.59 -29.78
N GLU A 267 -7.18 -17.07 -31.03
CA GLU A 267 -6.12 -17.13 -32.03
C GLU A 267 -5.53 -15.75 -32.31
N ARG A 268 -6.39 -14.75 -32.49
CA ARG A 268 -6.01 -13.34 -32.68
C ARG A 268 -5.23 -12.78 -31.50
N TYR A 269 -5.76 -13.00 -30.29
CA TYR A 269 -5.13 -12.55 -29.07
C TYR A 269 -3.74 -13.20 -28.87
N ASN A 270 -3.63 -14.53 -29.04
CA ASN A 270 -2.35 -15.23 -28.92
C ASN A 270 -1.33 -14.78 -29.97
N ALA A 271 -1.77 -14.52 -31.21
CA ALA A 271 -0.93 -13.97 -32.26
C ALA A 271 -0.42 -12.57 -31.93
N TYR A 272 -1.27 -11.70 -31.39
CA TYR A 272 -0.88 -10.34 -30.98
C TYR A 272 0.04 -10.33 -29.76
N SER A 273 -0.34 -11.06 -28.70
CA SER A 273 0.33 -11.03 -27.41
C SER A 273 1.60 -11.88 -27.33
N GLY A 274 1.80 -12.80 -28.27
CA GLY A 274 2.86 -13.82 -28.20
C GLY A 274 2.66 -14.85 -27.09
N LYS A 275 1.51 -14.83 -26.40
CA LYS A 275 1.14 -15.77 -25.33
C LYS A 275 0.51 -17.04 -25.93
N ASN A 276 0.38 -18.06 -25.10
CA ASN A 276 -0.29 -19.32 -25.49
C ASN A 276 -1.35 -19.67 -24.45
N LEU A 277 -2.41 -18.84 -24.40
CA LEU A 277 -3.53 -19.06 -23.50
C LEU A 277 -4.55 -20.04 -24.11
N SER A 278 -5.35 -20.66 -23.26
CA SER A 278 -6.56 -21.36 -23.69
C SER A 278 -7.79 -20.43 -23.63
N ALA A 279 -8.82 -20.71 -24.45
CA ALA A 279 -10.05 -19.92 -24.47
C ALA A 279 -10.73 -19.84 -23.09
N ARG A 280 -10.64 -20.92 -22.30
CA ARG A 280 -11.19 -20.97 -20.94
C ARG A 280 -10.44 -20.00 -20.00
N ILE A 281 -9.10 -19.95 -20.08
CA ILE A 281 -8.29 -19.06 -19.25
C ILE A 281 -8.54 -17.62 -19.64
N LEU A 282 -8.45 -17.26 -20.93
CA LEU A 282 -8.69 -15.91 -21.40
C LEU A 282 -10.07 -15.39 -21.00
N LYS A 283 -11.13 -16.19 -21.23
CA LYS A 283 -12.49 -15.82 -20.84
C LYS A 283 -12.63 -15.60 -19.33
N ARG A 284 -12.01 -16.47 -18.50
CA ARG A 284 -12.04 -16.32 -17.04
C ARG A 284 -11.33 -15.02 -16.60
N MET A 285 -10.21 -14.69 -17.22
CA MET A 285 -9.48 -13.45 -16.94
C MET A 285 -10.32 -12.23 -17.34
N MET A 286 -10.88 -12.20 -18.55
CA MET A 286 -11.75 -11.11 -19.01
C MET A 286 -12.94 -10.90 -18.06
N ASN A 287 -13.59 -11.97 -17.61
CA ASN A 287 -14.71 -11.86 -16.67
C ASN A 287 -14.26 -11.36 -15.29
N LYS A 288 -13.10 -11.83 -14.79
CA LYS A 288 -12.55 -11.37 -13.51
C LYS A 288 -12.23 -9.87 -13.53
N TRP A 289 -11.68 -9.37 -14.62
CA TRP A 289 -11.22 -8.01 -14.78
C TRP A 289 -12.15 -7.14 -15.64
N LYS A 290 -13.46 -7.50 -15.67
CA LYS A 290 -14.45 -6.84 -16.53
C LYS A 290 -14.59 -5.35 -16.26
N TYR A 291 -14.62 -4.95 -15.00
CA TYR A 291 -14.76 -3.54 -14.61
C TYR A 291 -13.51 -2.75 -15.02
N ASP A 292 -12.33 -3.27 -14.75
CA ASP A 292 -11.06 -2.65 -15.15
C ASP A 292 -10.94 -2.54 -16.68
N LEU A 293 -11.41 -3.54 -17.43
CA LEU A 293 -11.49 -3.46 -18.88
C LEU A 293 -12.46 -2.36 -19.35
N ASN A 294 -13.62 -2.22 -18.68
CA ASN A 294 -14.58 -1.15 -18.97
C ASN A 294 -14.01 0.23 -18.67
N ASP A 295 -13.29 0.39 -17.55
CA ASP A 295 -12.60 1.64 -17.20
C ASP A 295 -11.53 2.01 -18.22
N ASN A 296 -10.99 1.00 -18.92
CA ASN A 296 -10.11 1.16 -20.06
C ASN A 296 -10.84 1.20 -21.42
N HIS A 297 -12.16 1.45 -21.40
CA HIS A 297 -13.00 1.56 -22.60
C HIS A 297 -13.10 0.28 -23.44
N VAL A 298 -12.79 -0.89 -22.87
CA VAL A 298 -12.92 -2.20 -23.50
C VAL A 298 -14.16 -2.92 -22.96
N TYR A 299 -15.20 -2.98 -23.77
CA TYR A 299 -16.48 -3.58 -23.42
C TYR A 299 -16.66 -4.89 -24.18
N PHE A 300 -17.18 -5.93 -23.52
CA PHE A 300 -17.44 -7.19 -24.18
C PHE A 300 -18.75 -7.82 -23.72
N LYS A 301 -19.39 -8.54 -24.63
CA LYS A 301 -20.55 -9.38 -24.34
C LYS A 301 -20.44 -10.71 -25.09
N SER A 302 -20.96 -11.77 -24.45
CA SER A 302 -21.06 -13.09 -25.08
C SER A 302 -22.50 -13.38 -25.43
N TYR A 303 -22.75 -13.90 -26.62
CA TYR A 303 -24.08 -14.25 -27.10
C TYR A 303 -24.06 -15.55 -27.95
N LYS A 304 -25.24 -16.06 -28.29
CA LYS A 304 -25.37 -17.21 -29.20
C LYS A 304 -26.04 -16.78 -30.50
N GLU A 305 -25.45 -17.16 -31.61
CA GLU A 305 -26.03 -17.02 -32.93
C GLU A 305 -25.88 -18.32 -33.68
N ASN A 306 -26.98 -18.83 -34.25
CA ASN A 306 -27.03 -20.13 -34.95
C ASN A 306 -26.40 -21.30 -34.15
N ASN A 307 -26.68 -21.37 -32.85
CA ASN A 307 -26.09 -22.34 -31.91
C ASN A 307 -24.57 -22.22 -31.67
N ILE A 308 -23.90 -21.23 -32.24
CA ILE A 308 -22.48 -20.93 -32.01
C ILE A 308 -22.36 -19.84 -30.96
N ARG A 309 -21.50 -20.07 -29.97
CA ARG A 309 -21.14 -19.02 -28.97
C ARG A 309 -20.19 -18.04 -29.60
N LYS A 310 -20.61 -16.78 -29.64
CA LYS A 310 -19.81 -15.64 -30.11
C LYS A 310 -19.48 -14.68 -28.99
N VAL A 311 -18.44 -13.90 -29.18
CA VAL A 311 -18.06 -12.74 -28.33
C VAL A 311 -17.98 -11.50 -29.20
N GLU A 312 -18.58 -10.44 -28.76
CA GLU A 312 -18.41 -9.10 -29.32
C GLU A 312 -17.58 -8.27 -28.32
N ILE A 313 -16.53 -7.61 -28.82
CA ILE A 313 -15.64 -6.79 -28.02
C ILE A 313 -15.48 -5.47 -28.74
N LYS A 314 -15.62 -4.36 -28.02
CA LYS A 314 -15.49 -2.99 -28.54
C LYS A 314 -14.53 -2.19 -27.69
N TYR A 315 -13.75 -1.34 -28.36
CA TYR A 315 -13.06 -0.26 -27.73
C TYR A 315 -13.80 1.04 -28.07
N ASP A 316 -14.42 1.68 -27.08
CA ASP A 316 -15.31 2.81 -27.29
C ASP A 316 -15.15 3.86 -26.16
N PHE A 317 -14.71 5.05 -26.51
CA PHE A 317 -14.54 6.17 -25.61
C PHE A 317 -15.85 6.89 -25.22
N GLU A 318 -16.92 6.68 -26.00
CA GLU A 318 -18.17 7.43 -25.84
C GLU A 318 -19.20 6.70 -24.95
N ILE A 319 -18.95 5.43 -24.59
CA ILE A 319 -19.83 4.68 -23.68
C ILE A 319 -19.56 5.12 -22.25
N ASP A 320 -20.53 5.80 -21.64
CA ASP A 320 -20.53 6.05 -20.20
C ASP A 320 -20.91 4.77 -19.44
N ASN A 321 -20.17 4.43 -18.39
CA ASN A 321 -20.34 3.25 -17.55
C ASN A 321 -21.76 3.11 -16.93
N SER A 322 -22.55 4.19 -16.93
CA SER A 322 -23.90 4.22 -16.35
C SER A 322 -25.02 3.68 -17.25
N ASP A 323 -24.83 3.58 -18.59
CA ASP A 323 -25.95 3.43 -19.55
C ASP A 323 -25.87 2.24 -20.51
N SER A 324 -24.83 1.38 -20.46
CA SER A 324 -24.64 0.39 -21.50
C SER A 324 -25.33 -0.95 -21.22
N GLU A 325 -25.93 -1.52 -22.27
CA GLU A 325 -26.37 -2.93 -22.38
C GLU A 325 -25.28 -3.93 -21.94
N TYR A 326 -24.01 -3.49 -21.90
CA TYR A 326 -22.84 -4.26 -21.50
C TYR A 326 -22.68 -4.39 -19.97
N VAL A 327 -23.34 -3.53 -19.17
CA VAL A 327 -23.29 -3.53 -17.69
C VAL A 327 -24.46 -4.30 -17.07
N ARG A 328 -25.59 -4.46 -17.76
CA ARG A 328 -26.86 -4.97 -17.19
C ARG A 328 -26.99 -6.49 -17.07
N TYR A 329 -26.06 -7.29 -17.56
CA TYR A 329 -26.22 -8.75 -17.65
C TYR A 329 -25.75 -9.57 -16.42
N ASP A 330 -25.24 -8.96 -15.36
CA ASP A 330 -24.66 -9.68 -14.22
C ASP A 330 -25.62 -10.02 -13.06
N LYS A 331 -26.93 -9.87 -13.23
CA LYS A 331 -27.89 -10.21 -12.14
C LYS A 331 -28.50 -11.61 -12.20
N TYR A 332 -28.17 -12.45 -13.17
CA TYR A 332 -28.87 -13.74 -13.37
C TYR A 332 -27.98 -14.97 -13.62
N ASP A 333 -26.69 -14.96 -13.36
CA ASP A 333 -25.82 -16.14 -13.54
C ASP A 333 -25.27 -16.74 -12.23
N GLU A 334 -26.00 -16.63 -11.11
CA GLU A 334 -25.67 -17.32 -9.83
C GLU A 334 -26.08 -18.81 -9.82
N ASN A 335 -26.61 -19.37 -10.90
CA ASN A 335 -27.01 -20.77 -10.97
C ASN A 335 -26.27 -21.52 -12.07
N ILE A 336 -24.97 -21.79 -11.94
CA ILE A 336 -24.34 -23.00 -12.49
C ILE A 336 -23.18 -23.38 -11.54
N ALA A 337 -23.54 -23.96 -10.39
CA ALA A 337 -22.70 -24.92 -9.68
C ALA A 337 -23.13 -26.30 -10.18
N VAL A 338 -22.28 -26.97 -10.93
CA VAL A 338 -21.93 -28.42 -10.91
C VAL A 338 -20.77 -28.62 -11.86
#